data_d8e37665d227ba46de779645b2125442
#
_entry.id   d8e37665d227ba46de779645b2125442
#
_cell.length_a   1.000
_cell.length_b   1.000
_cell.length_c   1.000
_cell.angle_alpha   90.00
_cell.angle_beta   90.00
_cell.angle_gamma   90.00
#
_symmetry.space_group_name_H-M   'P 1'
#
loop_
_entity.id
_entity.type
_entity.pdbx_description
1 polymer ?
#
loop_
_entity_poly.entity_id
_entity_poly.type
_entity_poly.pdbx_seq_one_letter_code
_entity_poly.pdbx_strand_id
1 'polypeptide(L)'
;MRTHGVLRGIALTVAAVVVFGASGVAAVAAKLNGNMDKVDVSALVDPVASPTKEPDPDDPNAGQAVNLLILGSDQRDGVNASIGGEAAGMRSDTTMVLHISADRSRVELVSIPRDSLVDIPSCTMTNGKTTRATHGMFNSAFATGWDNGGDMTSAAACTINTVQQNTGLTINHFVVVDFAGFQQMVDSIGGVPMCIPTDMKSDLAGLDLTAGFQTLDGPTALAYARARKGQGVGDGSDTNRIGNQQKLIAAMVREVLSRDVLTNPQKLLSFLSAATGSLTADSEMTLGNMTGLAYNLRNISSGNITFMTIPFAPAKSDPNRVEWTSEADAVWSNMVNDLPALGEAPTPTPTATTEPPAPGATATTPVEPVTPVEPAPVETKKAGHEAFSVDDTTDVC
;
A
#
# COMPACT_ATOMS: atom_id res chain seq x y z
N MET A 1 -58.07 5.37 24.27
CA MET A 1 -56.99 5.13 25.23
C MET A 1 -56.00 3.97 24.86
N ARG A 2 -56.28 3.11 23.87
CA ARG A 2 -55.40 1.99 23.47
C ARG A 2 -54.23 2.35 22.51
N THR A 3 -54.34 3.44 21.79
CA THR A 3 -53.34 3.86 20.77
C THR A 3 -52.04 4.38 21.38
N HIS A 4 -52.07 5.03 22.53
CA HIS A 4 -50.87 5.55 23.18
C HIS A 4 -49.96 4.45 23.77
N GLY A 5 -50.52 3.30 24.14
CA GLY A 5 -49.72 2.15 24.60
C GLY A 5 -48.94 1.46 23.51
N VAL A 6 -49.55 1.34 22.32
CA VAL A 6 -48.90 0.75 21.14
C VAL A 6 -47.78 1.68 20.59
N LEU A 7 -48.04 2.97 20.49
CA LEU A 7 -47.04 3.95 20.09
C LEU A 7 -45.84 3.99 21.05
N ARG A 8 -46.07 3.92 22.37
CA ARG A 8 -44.97 3.85 23.35
C ARG A 8 -44.21 2.52 23.24
N GLY A 9 -44.88 1.41 22.97
CA GLY A 9 -44.22 0.11 22.74
C GLY A 9 -43.34 0.15 21.53
N ILE A 10 -43.82 0.68 20.39
CA ILE A 10 -43.04 0.82 19.17
C ILE A 10 -41.83 1.78 19.38
N ALA A 11 -42.04 2.92 20.01
CA ALA A 11 -40.95 3.86 20.34
C ALA A 11 -39.84 3.26 21.20
N LEU A 12 -40.24 2.48 22.23
CA LEU A 12 -39.28 1.78 23.09
C LEU A 12 -38.55 0.66 22.36
N THR A 13 -39.22 -0.08 21.47
CA THR A 13 -38.56 -1.11 20.65
C THR A 13 -37.60 -0.50 19.67
N VAL A 14 -37.97 0.58 18.98
CA VAL A 14 -37.08 1.31 18.09
C VAL A 14 -35.87 1.88 18.84
N ALA A 15 -36.12 2.49 20.01
CA ALA A 15 -35.03 3.00 20.85
C ALA A 15 -34.10 1.86 21.33
N ALA A 16 -34.64 0.73 21.72
CA ALA A 16 -33.82 -0.43 22.11
C ALA A 16 -33.00 -0.99 20.95
N VAL A 17 -33.55 -1.07 19.74
CA VAL A 17 -32.86 -1.52 18.54
C VAL A 17 -31.75 -0.52 18.16
N VAL A 18 -32.03 0.77 18.25
CA VAL A 18 -31.00 1.83 17.98
C VAL A 18 -29.89 1.78 19.01
N VAL A 19 -30.21 1.67 20.30
CA VAL A 19 -29.21 1.57 21.40
C VAL A 19 -28.39 0.29 21.24
N PHE A 20 -29.03 -0.85 20.94
CA PHE A 20 -28.32 -2.11 20.72
C PHE A 20 -27.42 -2.06 19.49
N GLY A 21 -27.90 -1.49 18.39
CA GLY A 21 -27.11 -1.27 17.19
C GLY A 21 -25.92 -0.34 17.45
N ALA A 22 -26.15 0.80 18.09
CA ALA A 22 -25.09 1.76 18.44
C ALA A 22 -24.05 1.14 19.41
N SER A 23 -24.52 0.36 20.41
CA SER A 23 -23.63 -0.34 21.34
C SER A 23 -22.79 -1.41 20.65
N GLY A 24 -23.37 -2.12 19.68
CA GLY A 24 -22.65 -3.10 18.84
C GLY A 24 -21.55 -2.45 18.02
N VAL A 25 -21.86 -1.34 17.35
CA VAL A 25 -20.87 -0.58 16.56
C VAL A 25 -19.78 -0.02 17.47
N ALA A 26 -20.12 0.54 18.63
CA ALA A 26 -19.15 1.07 19.59
C ALA A 26 -18.22 -0.05 20.14
N ALA A 27 -18.77 -1.22 20.42
CA ALA A 27 -17.96 -2.36 20.88
C ALA A 27 -17.00 -2.88 19.81
N VAL A 28 -17.45 -2.95 18.55
CA VAL A 28 -16.59 -3.29 17.41
C VAL A 28 -15.50 -2.24 17.23
N ALA A 29 -15.85 -0.96 17.26
CA ALA A 29 -14.88 0.13 17.13
C ALA A 29 -13.85 0.11 18.27
N ALA A 30 -14.28 -0.11 19.52
CA ALA A 30 -13.38 -0.22 20.66
C ALA A 30 -12.44 -1.43 20.52
N LYS A 31 -12.94 -2.57 20.04
CA LYS A 31 -12.14 -3.77 19.79
C LYS A 31 -11.08 -3.51 18.72
N LEU A 32 -11.48 -2.97 17.57
CA LEU A 32 -10.56 -2.68 16.45
C LEU A 32 -9.48 -1.67 16.85
N ASN A 33 -9.86 -0.61 17.59
CA ASN A 33 -8.91 0.38 18.08
C ASN A 33 -7.97 -0.18 19.17
N GLY A 34 -8.42 -1.13 19.95
CA GLY A 34 -7.61 -1.83 20.96
C GLY A 34 -6.72 -2.94 20.41
N ASN A 35 -6.94 -3.38 19.18
CA ASN A 35 -6.10 -4.40 18.53
C ASN A 35 -4.76 -3.86 18.04
N MET A 36 -4.69 -2.56 17.68
CA MET A 36 -3.48 -1.96 17.11
C MET A 36 -2.43 -1.71 18.20
N ASP A 37 -1.20 -2.13 17.95
CA ASP A 37 -0.05 -1.67 18.70
C ASP A 37 0.29 -0.24 18.26
N LYS A 38 0.12 0.71 19.19
CA LYS A 38 0.32 2.14 18.92
C LYS A 38 1.61 2.62 19.54
N VAL A 39 2.39 3.33 18.73
CA VAL A 39 3.63 3.97 19.18
C VAL A 39 3.60 5.47 18.86
N ASP A 40 4.17 6.26 19.76
CA ASP A 40 4.27 7.70 19.58
C ASP A 40 5.71 8.07 19.18
N VAL A 41 5.86 8.56 17.96
CA VAL A 41 7.15 8.99 17.40
C VAL A 41 7.31 10.50 17.41
N SER A 42 6.31 11.26 17.85
CA SER A 42 6.23 12.73 17.72
C SER A 42 7.42 13.47 18.35
N ALA A 43 7.97 12.94 19.44
CA ALA A 43 9.15 13.51 20.11
C ALA A 43 10.48 13.20 19.42
N LEU A 44 10.51 12.29 18.46
CA LEU A 44 11.71 11.77 17.79
C LEU A 44 11.76 12.08 16.29
N VAL A 45 10.64 12.53 15.73
CA VAL A 45 10.53 12.91 14.32
C VAL A 45 10.68 14.42 14.19
N ASP A 46 11.55 14.82 13.27
CA ASP A 46 11.75 16.24 12.99
C ASP A 46 10.49 16.84 12.37
N PRO A 47 9.96 17.96 12.93
CA PRO A 47 8.76 18.58 12.40
C PRO A 47 9.02 19.16 11.01
N VAL A 48 8.21 18.75 10.03
CA VAL A 48 8.15 19.38 8.72
C VAL A 48 6.96 20.33 8.71
N ALA A 49 7.14 21.51 8.12
CA ALA A 49 6.09 22.51 8.05
C ALA A 49 4.92 21.98 7.20
N SER A 50 3.84 21.61 7.86
CA SER A 50 2.57 21.29 7.21
C SER A 50 1.67 22.54 7.16
N PRO A 51 0.92 22.76 6.08
CA PRO A 51 -0.07 23.82 6.05
C PRO A 51 -1.13 23.59 7.12
N THR A 52 -1.34 24.59 7.99
CA THR A 52 -2.33 24.54 9.05
C THR A 52 -3.73 24.75 8.46
N LYS A 53 -4.55 23.71 8.45
CA LYS A 53 -6.00 23.80 8.16
C LYS A 53 -6.78 23.37 9.39
N GLU A 54 -7.95 23.98 9.64
CA GLU A 54 -8.84 23.48 10.69
C GLU A 54 -9.26 22.03 10.40
N PRO A 55 -9.08 21.11 11.38
CA PRO A 55 -9.45 19.71 11.20
C PRO A 55 -10.96 19.57 10.95
N ASP A 56 -11.33 18.78 9.94
CA ASP A 56 -12.69 18.32 9.76
C ASP A 56 -12.95 17.17 10.78
N PRO A 57 -14.05 17.22 11.56
CA PRO A 57 -14.35 16.16 12.53
C PRO A 57 -14.49 14.76 11.93
N ASP A 58 -14.93 14.67 10.65
CA ASP A 58 -15.14 13.42 9.93
C ASP A 58 -13.89 12.96 9.15
N ASP A 59 -13.01 13.87 8.77
CA ASP A 59 -11.69 13.61 8.18
C ASP A 59 -10.73 14.73 8.56
N PRO A 60 -9.90 14.53 9.61
CA PRO A 60 -8.92 15.53 10.07
C PRO A 60 -7.94 15.96 8.97
N ASN A 61 -7.73 15.13 7.96
CA ASN A 61 -6.86 15.39 6.81
C ASN A 61 -7.61 15.91 5.57
N ALA A 62 -8.92 16.22 5.66
CA ALA A 62 -9.71 16.68 4.52
C ALA A 62 -9.08 17.94 3.87
N GLY A 63 -8.85 17.86 2.55
CA GLY A 63 -8.23 18.94 1.78
C GLY A 63 -6.74 19.14 2.06
N GLN A 64 -6.07 18.15 2.64
CA GLN A 64 -4.62 18.01 2.72
C GLN A 64 -4.20 16.67 2.15
N ALA A 65 -3.05 16.62 1.48
CA ALA A 65 -2.47 15.35 1.08
C ALA A 65 -2.06 14.55 2.31
N VAL A 66 -2.17 13.23 2.24
CA VAL A 66 -1.77 12.31 3.31
C VAL A 66 -0.67 11.40 2.82
N ASN A 67 0.48 11.43 3.50
CA ASN A 67 1.60 10.54 3.23
C ASN A 67 1.68 9.50 4.36
N LEU A 68 1.45 8.24 4.01
CA LEU A 68 1.57 7.10 4.91
C LEU A 68 2.82 6.29 4.56
N LEU A 69 3.73 6.13 5.52
CA LEU A 69 4.90 5.28 5.35
C LEU A 69 4.56 3.84 5.75
N ILE A 70 4.70 2.92 4.81
CA ILE A 70 4.46 1.48 5.01
C ILE A 70 5.80 0.78 5.12
N LEU A 71 6.04 0.11 6.24
CA LEU A 71 7.26 -0.60 6.56
C LEU A 71 6.98 -2.09 6.74
N GLY A 72 7.56 -2.93 5.89
CA GLY A 72 7.54 -4.39 6.07
C GLY A 72 8.72 -4.79 6.95
N SER A 73 8.44 -5.22 8.18
CA SER A 73 9.45 -5.65 9.14
C SER A 73 9.81 -7.12 8.96
N ASP A 74 11.10 -7.44 9.04
CA ASP A 74 11.59 -8.81 9.13
C ASP A 74 11.76 -9.26 10.59
N GLN A 75 10.92 -8.74 11.50
CA GLN A 75 10.89 -9.17 12.90
C GLN A 75 10.82 -10.70 13.00
N ARG A 76 11.69 -11.28 13.84
CA ARG A 76 11.84 -12.75 13.95
C ARG A 76 11.79 -13.24 15.39
N ASP A 77 10.90 -12.68 16.18
CA ASP A 77 10.56 -13.12 17.51
C ASP A 77 9.14 -13.69 17.58
N GLY A 78 8.79 -14.34 18.64
CA GLY A 78 7.46 -14.90 18.82
C GLY A 78 7.02 -15.80 17.67
N VAL A 79 5.82 -15.55 17.14
CA VAL A 79 5.24 -16.29 16.00
C VAL A 79 6.06 -16.09 14.72
N ASN A 80 6.64 -14.90 14.53
CA ASN A 80 7.43 -14.58 13.34
C ASN A 80 8.72 -15.39 13.23
N ALA A 81 9.30 -15.87 14.36
CA ALA A 81 10.46 -16.76 14.35
C ALA A 81 10.16 -18.09 13.64
N SER A 82 8.95 -18.63 13.78
CA SER A 82 8.54 -19.85 13.08
C SER A 82 8.36 -19.66 11.58
N ILE A 83 8.12 -18.43 11.11
CA ILE A 83 7.88 -18.07 9.70
C ILE A 83 9.19 -17.66 9.01
N GLY A 84 9.97 -16.80 9.67
CA GLY A 84 11.19 -16.20 9.10
C GLY A 84 12.50 -16.84 9.50
N GLY A 85 12.48 -17.79 10.46
CA GLY A 85 13.65 -18.30 11.15
C GLY A 85 14.15 -17.31 12.22
N GLU A 86 15.02 -17.77 13.13
CA GLU A 86 15.63 -16.91 14.14
C GLU A 86 16.77 -16.09 13.54
N ALA A 87 16.77 -14.78 13.77
CA ALA A 87 17.88 -13.89 13.48
C ALA A 87 17.86 -12.71 14.45
N ALA A 88 19.06 -12.24 14.83
CA ALA A 88 19.20 -11.05 15.65
C ALA A 88 19.03 -9.78 14.80
N GLY A 89 18.50 -8.73 15.43
CA GLY A 89 18.24 -7.44 14.76
C GLY A 89 16.90 -7.42 14.06
N MET A 90 16.52 -6.23 13.59
CA MET A 90 15.30 -6.00 12.84
C MET A 90 15.57 -5.01 11.70
N ARG A 91 15.04 -5.30 10.52
CA ARG A 91 15.17 -4.46 9.34
C ARG A 91 13.83 -4.28 8.67
N SER A 92 13.68 -3.17 7.98
CA SER A 92 12.59 -3.01 7.01
C SER A 92 13.12 -3.35 5.62
N ASP A 93 12.75 -4.51 5.12
CA ASP A 93 13.13 -4.97 3.78
C ASP A 93 12.17 -4.49 2.69
N THR A 94 11.01 -3.96 3.09
CA THR A 94 10.01 -3.36 2.21
C THR A 94 9.65 -1.99 2.77
N THR A 95 9.81 -0.97 1.94
CA THR A 95 9.41 0.41 2.29
C THR A 95 8.65 1.01 1.14
N MET A 96 7.46 1.52 1.43
CA MET A 96 6.62 2.21 0.47
C MET A 96 6.08 3.50 1.08
N VAL A 97 6.00 4.55 0.27
CA VAL A 97 5.28 5.77 0.61
C VAL A 97 3.96 5.74 -0.14
N LEU A 98 2.86 5.71 0.59
CA LEU A 98 1.52 5.88 0.06
C LEU A 98 1.17 7.37 0.14
N HIS A 99 0.95 7.99 -1.00
CA HIS A 99 0.46 9.36 -1.12
C HIS A 99 -1.01 9.34 -1.51
N ILE A 100 -1.83 10.04 -0.76
CA ILE A 100 -3.25 10.26 -1.04
C ILE A 100 -3.43 11.75 -1.32
N SER A 101 -3.88 12.10 -2.52
CA SER A 101 -4.08 13.50 -2.90
C SER A 101 -5.09 14.22 -2.00
N ALA A 102 -4.94 15.53 -1.85
CA ALA A 102 -5.80 16.37 -1.01
C ALA A 102 -7.28 16.32 -1.44
N ASP A 103 -7.53 16.15 -2.73
CA ASP A 103 -8.87 16.02 -3.31
C ASP A 103 -9.42 14.59 -3.31
N ARG A 104 -8.63 13.61 -2.82
CA ARG A 104 -8.97 12.18 -2.79
C ARG A 104 -9.22 11.55 -4.17
N SER A 105 -8.71 12.16 -5.23
CA SER A 105 -8.90 11.69 -6.60
C SER A 105 -7.88 10.64 -7.04
N ARG A 106 -6.69 10.58 -6.38
CA ARG A 106 -5.62 9.63 -6.69
C ARG A 106 -4.92 9.11 -5.44
N VAL A 107 -4.38 7.91 -5.59
CA VAL A 107 -3.51 7.23 -4.61
C VAL A 107 -2.29 6.72 -5.34
N GLU A 108 -1.11 7.00 -4.82
CA GLU A 108 0.16 6.62 -5.43
C GLU A 108 1.03 5.89 -4.41
N LEU A 109 1.42 4.65 -4.73
CA LEU A 109 2.36 3.87 -3.93
C LEU A 109 3.73 3.90 -4.58
N VAL A 110 4.69 4.53 -3.90
CA VAL A 110 6.09 4.62 -4.34
C VAL A 110 6.95 3.70 -3.49
N SER A 111 7.47 2.64 -4.09
CA SER A 111 8.40 1.71 -3.45
C SER A 111 9.81 2.28 -3.44
N ILE A 112 10.48 2.22 -2.28
CA ILE A 112 11.87 2.61 -2.10
C ILE A 112 12.72 1.33 -2.04
N PRO A 113 13.67 1.11 -2.99
CA PRO A 113 14.56 -0.04 -2.91
C PRO A 113 15.40 0.01 -1.64
N ARG A 114 15.46 -1.07 -0.91
CA ARG A 114 16.18 -1.17 0.37
C ARG A 114 17.68 -0.89 0.25
N ASP A 115 18.24 -1.18 -0.93
CA ASP A 115 19.65 -1.03 -1.25
C ASP A 115 19.97 0.37 -1.82
N SER A 116 19.01 1.33 -1.77
CA SER A 116 19.23 2.74 -2.13
C SER A 116 20.25 3.37 -1.20
N LEU A 117 21.28 4.00 -1.78
CA LEU A 117 22.22 4.83 -1.02
C LEU A 117 21.58 6.20 -0.76
N VAL A 118 21.40 6.51 0.52
CA VAL A 118 20.73 7.72 0.99
C VAL A 118 21.45 8.33 2.19
N ASP A 119 21.16 9.56 2.50
CA ASP A 119 21.64 10.24 3.70
C ASP A 119 20.71 9.87 4.88
N ILE A 120 21.27 9.18 5.87
CA ILE A 120 20.59 8.84 7.12
C ILE A 120 20.96 9.90 8.14
N PRO A 121 20.00 10.69 8.66
CA PRO A 121 20.28 11.75 9.63
C PRO A 121 20.81 11.18 10.95
N SER A 122 21.25 12.09 11.81
CA SER A 122 21.43 11.78 13.23
C SER A 122 20.05 11.48 13.82
N CYS A 123 19.86 10.26 14.32
CA CYS A 123 18.59 9.83 14.90
C CYS A 123 18.70 9.80 16.43
N THR A 124 17.74 10.41 17.11
CA THR A 124 17.56 10.33 18.57
C THR A 124 16.63 9.17 18.90
N MET A 125 16.96 8.39 19.91
CA MET A 125 16.22 7.21 20.36
C MET A 125 15.41 7.48 21.60
N THR A 126 14.43 6.63 21.90
CA THR A 126 13.61 6.70 23.13
C THR A 126 14.43 6.67 24.41
N ASN A 127 15.57 5.97 24.40
CA ASN A 127 16.51 5.89 25.52
C ASN A 127 17.46 7.08 25.64
N GLY A 128 17.28 8.13 24.82
CA GLY A 128 18.08 9.35 24.80
C GLY A 128 19.43 9.24 24.07
N LYS A 129 19.79 8.07 23.52
CA LYS A 129 20.95 7.96 22.65
C LYS A 129 20.69 8.65 21.31
N THR A 130 21.77 9.21 20.75
CA THR A 130 21.75 9.84 19.43
C THR A 130 22.85 9.25 18.57
N THR A 131 22.52 8.87 17.35
CA THR A 131 23.49 8.35 16.37
C THR A 131 24.14 9.49 15.59
N ARG A 132 25.21 9.19 14.86
CA ARG A 132 25.77 10.13 13.87
C ARG A 132 25.04 9.99 12.55
N ALA A 133 24.96 11.08 11.81
CA ALA A 133 24.52 11.04 10.41
C ALA A 133 25.50 10.17 9.59
N THR A 134 24.94 9.37 8.68
CA THR A 134 25.70 8.45 7.83
C THR A 134 25.12 8.45 6.42
N HIS A 135 25.94 8.07 5.43
CA HIS A 135 25.47 7.77 4.10
C HIS A 135 25.53 6.25 3.90
N GLY A 136 24.41 5.62 3.52
CA GLY A 136 24.36 4.17 3.45
C GLY A 136 23.03 3.64 2.88
N MET A 137 22.84 2.33 2.97
CA MET A 137 21.63 1.70 2.48
C MET A 137 20.39 2.18 3.23
N PHE A 138 19.30 2.42 2.52
CA PHE A 138 18.05 2.89 3.09
C PHE A 138 17.54 1.99 4.24
N ASN A 139 17.59 0.65 4.08
CA ASN A 139 17.12 -0.27 5.11
C ASN A 139 17.94 -0.23 6.41
N SER A 140 19.14 0.36 6.39
CA SER A 140 19.94 0.55 7.61
C SER A 140 19.39 1.65 8.52
N ALA A 141 18.51 2.54 8.03
CA ALA A 141 17.86 3.53 8.87
C ALA A 141 17.00 2.87 9.97
N PHE A 142 16.18 1.89 9.58
CA PHE A 142 15.35 1.12 10.51
C PHE A 142 16.21 0.32 11.50
N ALA A 143 17.23 -0.37 10.99
CA ALA A 143 18.18 -1.11 11.82
C ALA A 143 18.92 -0.18 12.80
N THR A 144 19.34 1.01 12.36
CA THR A 144 19.99 2.00 13.22
C THR A 144 19.09 2.40 14.39
N GLY A 145 17.81 2.66 14.14
CA GLY A 145 16.83 2.95 15.19
C GLY A 145 16.68 1.77 16.16
N TRP A 146 16.46 0.57 15.62
CA TRP A 146 16.29 -0.64 16.41
C TRP A 146 17.52 -1.00 17.25
N ASP A 147 18.69 -1.09 16.63
CA ASP A 147 19.92 -1.56 17.30
C ASP A 147 20.39 -0.59 18.39
N ASN A 148 20.08 0.70 18.30
CA ASN A 148 20.46 1.71 19.29
C ASN A 148 19.36 2.04 20.30
N GLY A 149 18.07 1.98 19.89
CA GLY A 149 16.91 2.25 20.74
C GLY A 149 16.41 1.00 21.48
N GLY A 150 16.39 -0.13 20.78
CA GLY A 150 15.86 -1.40 21.28
C GLY A 150 14.33 -1.48 21.20
N ASP A 151 13.70 -0.60 20.43
CA ASP A 151 12.23 -0.51 20.32
C ASP A 151 11.77 -0.04 18.94
N MET A 152 10.50 -0.32 18.64
CA MET A 152 9.85 0.00 17.36
C MET A 152 9.74 1.52 17.13
N THR A 153 9.53 2.29 18.19
CA THR A 153 9.42 3.76 18.11
C THR A 153 10.70 4.37 17.56
N SER A 154 11.86 3.96 18.09
CA SER A 154 13.17 4.41 17.62
C SER A 154 13.43 3.99 16.17
N ALA A 155 13.07 2.73 15.80
CA ALA A 155 13.23 2.22 14.44
C ALA A 155 12.40 3.00 13.43
N ALA A 156 11.11 3.19 13.73
CA ALA A 156 10.19 3.94 12.87
C ALA A 156 10.61 5.41 12.74
N ALA A 157 10.92 6.09 13.86
CA ALA A 157 11.31 7.50 13.85
C ALA A 157 12.56 7.76 13.01
N CYS A 158 13.61 6.92 13.14
CA CYS A 158 14.81 7.08 12.33
C CYS A 158 14.55 6.87 10.84
N THR A 159 13.65 5.94 10.49
CA THR A 159 13.24 5.72 9.09
C THR A 159 12.42 6.88 8.55
N ILE A 160 11.48 7.40 9.32
CA ILE A 160 10.67 8.58 8.95
C ILE A 160 11.58 9.77 8.69
N ASN A 161 12.50 10.10 9.61
CA ASN A 161 13.44 11.20 9.44
C ASN A 161 14.32 11.02 8.20
N THR A 162 14.72 9.78 7.90
CA THR A 162 15.48 9.45 6.68
C THR A 162 14.66 9.70 5.42
N VAL A 163 13.38 9.27 5.40
CA VAL A 163 12.49 9.57 4.27
C VAL A 163 12.30 11.08 4.11
N GLN A 164 11.94 11.77 5.18
CA GLN A 164 11.68 13.21 5.16
C GLN A 164 12.90 14.01 4.68
N GLN A 165 14.11 13.66 5.15
CA GLN A 165 15.34 14.31 4.73
C GLN A 165 15.65 14.16 3.24
N ASN A 166 15.43 12.95 2.69
CA ASN A 166 15.80 12.67 1.29
C ASN A 166 14.71 13.01 0.28
N THR A 167 13.45 13.21 0.72
CA THR A 167 12.31 13.43 -0.18
C THR A 167 11.66 14.80 -0.03
N GLY A 168 11.82 15.44 1.13
CA GLY A 168 11.08 16.65 1.49
C GLY A 168 9.61 16.42 1.82
N LEU A 169 9.13 15.17 1.78
CA LEU A 169 7.76 14.82 2.15
C LEU A 169 7.56 14.91 3.67
N THR A 170 6.43 15.43 4.10
CA THR A 170 5.95 15.23 5.48
C THR A 170 5.29 13.86 5.56
N ILE A 171 5.75 12.99 6.45
CA ILE A 171 5.08 11.73 6.74
C ILE A 171 4.04 11.96 7.84
N ASN A 172 2.76 11.83 7.48
CA ASN A 172 1.64 12.07 8.39
C ASN A 172 1.39 10.87 9.30
N HIS A 173 1.51 9.67 8.73
CA HIS A 173 1.25 8.41 9.41
C HIS A 173 2.26 7.36 9.01
N PHE A 174 2.43 6.33 9.84
CA PHE A 174 3.17 5.15 9.45
C PHE A 174 2.51 3.88 9.97
N VAL A 175 2.80 2.77 9.29
CA VAL A 175 2.43 1.43 9.71
C VAL A 175 3.61 0.49 9.53
N VAL A 176 3.80 -0.41 10.48
CA VAL A 176 4.75 -1.51 10.38
C VAL A 176 3.97 -2.81 10.32
N VAL A 177 4.26 -3.61 9.31
CA VAL A 177 3.61 -4.92 9.06
C VAL A 177 4.66 -6.00 9.26
N ASP A 178 4.38 -6.98 10.09
CA ASP A 178 5.21 -8.17 10.26
C ASP A 178 4.70 -9.35 9.42
N PHE A 179 5.43 -10.47 9.44
CA PHE A 179 5.10 -11.64 8.61
C PHE A 179 3.77 -12.29 9.01
N ALA A 180 3.53 -12.46 10.29
CA ALA A 180 2.31 -13.10 10.79
C ALA A 180 1.08 -12.24 10.47
N GLY A 181 1.20 -10.94 10.65
CA GLY A 181 0.17 -9.98 10.32
C GLY A 181 -0.16 -9.94 8.84
N PHE A 182 0.85 -9.94 8.00
CA PHE A 182 0.64 -10.01 6.56
C PHE A 182 -0.13 -11.28 6.14
N GLN A 183 0.26 -12.45 6.66
CA GLN A 183 -0.44 -13.70 6.37
C GLN A 183 -1.91 -13.62 6.81
N GLN A 184 -2.18 -13.13 8.03
CA GLN A 184 -3.54 -12.99 8.56
C GLN A 184 -4.41 -12.03 7.71
N MET A 185 -3.84 -10.93 7.21
CA MET A 185 -4.56 -10.02 6.32
C MET A 185 -4.97 -10.72 5.02
N VAL A 186 -4.07 -11.45 4.39
CA VAL A 186 -4.35 -12.21 3.16
C VAL A 186 -5.43 -13.26 3.41
N ASP A 187 -5.30 -14.06 4.46
CA ASP A 187 -6.26 -15.13 4.77
C ASP A 187 -7.65 -14.57 5.12
N SER A 188 -7.71 -13.40 5.73
CA SER A 188 -8.98 -12.76 6.15
C SER A 188 -9.88 -12.34 4.98
N ILE A 189 -9.29 -12.07 3.81
CA ILE A 189 -10.03 -11.76 2.57
C ILE A 189 -10.34 -13.03 1.75
N GLY A 190 -9.85 -14.19 2.17
CA GLY A 190 -10.03 -15.47 1.48
C GLY A 190 -8.92 -15.80 0.51
N GLY A 191 -7.77 -15.17 0.63
CA GLY A 191 -6.62 -15.28 -0.26
C GLY A 191 -6.62 -14.23 -1.37
N VAL A 192 -5.56 -14.20 -2.16
CA VAL A 192 -5.35 -13.22 -3.23
C VAL A 192 -5.32 -13.92 -4.59
N PRO A 193 -6.31 -13.67 -5.46
CA PRO A 193 -6.32 -14.21 -6.82
C PRO A 193 -5.22 -13.56 -7.67
N MET A 194 -4.34 -14.36 -8.24
CA MET A 194 -3.22 -13.89 -9.05
C MET A 194 -3.02 -14.75 -10.30
N CYS A 195 -2.56 -14.13 -11.36
CA CYS A 195 -2.04 -14.80 -12.55
C CYS A 195 -0.55 -15.06 -12.35
N ILE A 196 -0.13 -16.32 -12.45
CA ILE A 196 1.28 -16.74 -12.38
C ILE A 196 1.71 -17.10 -13.80
N PRO A 197 2.54 -16.26 -14.46
CA PRO A 197 2.82 -16.42 -15.88
C PRO A 197 3.68 -17.65 -16.21
N THR A 198 4.52 -18.08 -15.28
CA THR A 198 5.41 -19.25 -15.41
C THR A 198 5.55 -19.97 -14.08
N ASP A 199 5.93 -21.23 -14.08
CA ASP A 199 6.25 -21.96 -12.85
C ASP A 199 7.30 -21.20 -12.03
N MET A 200 7.03 -21.02 -10.75
CA MET A 200 7.91 -20.28 -9.81
C MET A 200 8.32 -21.18 -8.66
N LYS A 201 9.63 -21.35 -8.46
CA LYS A 201 10.15 -22.12 -7.33
C LYS A 201 11.32 -21.43 -6.67
N SER A 202 11.25 -21.28 -5.34
CA SER A 202 12.31 -20.72 -4.50
C SER A 202 12.38 -21.45 -3.18
N ASP A 203 13.34 -22.33 -3.02
CA ASP A 203 13.55 -23.09 -1.78
C ASP A 203 13.86 -22.16 -0.59
N LEU A 204 14.57 -21.03 -0.84
CA LEU A 204 14.89 -20.04 0.19
C LEU A 204 13.66 -19.29 0.73
N ALA A 205 12.65 -19.10 -0.11
CA ALA A 205 11.40 -18.42 0.28
C ALA A 205 10.30 -19.42 0.66
N GLY A 206 10.48 -20.71 0.40
CA GLY A 206 9.45 -21.72 0.55
C GLY A 206 8.34 -21.59 -0.51
N LEU A 207 8.68 -21.10 -1.71
CA LEU A 207 7.73 -20.87 -2.79
C LEU A 207 7.76 -22.04 -3.79
N ASP A 208 6.58 -22.57 -4.14
CA ASP A 208 6.39 -23.53 -5.21
C ASP A 208 5.02 -23.30 -5.86
N LEU A 209 4.99 -22.60 -7.02
CA LEU A 209 3.80 -22.22 -7.75
C LEU A 209 3.88 -22.74 -9.18
N THR A 210 2.78 -23.30 -9.66
CA THR A 210 2.61 -23.63 -11.08
C THR A 210 2.06 -22.43 -11.86
N ALA A 211 2.34 -22.37 -13.15
CA ALA A 211 1.74 -21.37 -14.03
C ALA A 211 0.22 -21.48 -14.05
N GLY A 212 -0.45 -20.34 -14.25
CA GLY A 212 -1.90 -20.25 -14.35
C GLY A 212 -2.52 -19.38 -13.28
N PHE A 213 -3.85 -19.29 -13.31
CA PHE A 213 -4.61 -18.48 -12.37
C PHE A 213 -4.81 -19.25 -11.06
N GLN A 214 -4.39 -18.67 -9.93
CA GLN A 214 -4.49 -19.30 -8.61
C GLN A 214 -4.84 -18.26 -7.55
N THR A 215 -5.37 -18.74 -6.41
CA THR A 215 -5.59 -17.92 -5.22
C THR A 215 -4.51 -18.26 -4.21
N LEU A 216 -3.68 -17.27 -3.86
CA LEU A 216 -2.60 -17.42 -2.89
C LEU A 216 -3.15 -17.22 -1.48
N ASP A 217 -2.94 -18.19 -0.59
CA ASP A 217 -3.17 -18.04 0.85
C ASP A 217 -2.06 -17.19 1.51
N GLY A 218 -2.21 -16.86 2.80
CA GLY A 218 -1.27 -16.03 3.53
C GLY A 218 0.19 -16.50 3.47
N PRO A 219 0.49 -17.77 3.79
CA PRO A 219 1.84 -18.32 3.69
C PRO A 219 2.43 -18.25 2.29
N THR A 220 1.65 -18.61 1.26
CA THR A 220 2.09 -18.61 -0.14
C THR A 220 2.29 -17.18 -0.66
N ALA A 221 1.39 -16.26 -0.32
CA ALA A 221 1.51 -14.84 -0.66
C ALA A 221 2.76 -14.21 -0.01
N LEU A 222 3.05 -14.53 1.24
CA LEU A 222 4.28 -14.08 1.90
C LEU A 222 5.53 -14.67 1.24
N ALA A 223 5.53 -15.96 0.89
CA ALA A 223 6.62 -16.60 0.18
C ALA A 223 6.85 -15.92 -1.19
N TYR A 224 5.79 -15.61 -1.93
CA TYR A 224 5.84 -14.88 -3.20
C TYR A 224 6.44 -13.47 -3.03
N ALA A 225 6.00 -12.70 -2.02
CA ALA A 225 6.53 -11.37 -1.73
C ALA A 225 7.99 -11.35 -1.29
N ARG A 226 8.51 -12.46 -0.72
CA ARG A 226 9.89 -12.60 -0.24
C ARG A 226 10.83 -13.21 -1.26
N ALA A 227 10.30 -13.91 -2.26
CA ALA A 227 11.10 -14.62 -3.25
C ALA A 227 11.96 -13.66 -4.09
N ARG A 228 13.26 -13.93 -4.18
CA ARG A 228 14.23 -13.13 -4.95
C ARG A 228 14.98 -13.98 -5.97
N LYS A 229 15.26 -15.23 -5.63
CA LYS A 229 16.02 -16.19 -6.45
C LYS A 229 15.28 -17.48 -6.56
N GLY A 230 15.35 -18.07 -7.73
CA GLY A 230 14.74 -19.37 -8.04
C GLY A 230 14.25 -19.42 -9.47
N GLN A 231 13.70 -20.56 -9.84
CA GLN A 231 13.11 -20.75 -11.17
C GLN A 231 11.90 -19.82 -11.32
N GLY A 232 11.79 -19.07 -12.39
CA GLY A 232 10.67 -18.19 -12.67
C GLY A 232 10.52 -16.97 -11.74
N VAL A 233 11.37 -16.84 -10.70
CA VAL A 233 11.26 -15.78 -9.69
C VAL A 233 11.98 -14.49 -10.12
N GLY A 234 13.08 -14.62 -10.85
CA GLY A 234 13.91 -13.50 -11.33
C GLY A 234 15.39 -13.73 -11.09
N ASP A 235 16.19 -12.69 -11.36
CA ASP A 235 17.67 -12.71 -11.34
C ASP A 235 18.29 -12.57 -9.93
N GLY A 236 17.46 -12.39 -8.91
CA GLY A 236 17.88 -12.10 -7.54
C GLY A 236 18.00 -10.63 -7.20
N SER A 237 17.72 -9.72 -8.14
CA SER A 237 17.67 -8.28 -7.90
C SER A 237 16.52 -7.91 -6.96
N ASP A 238 16.67 -6.77 -6.29
CA ASP A 238 15.64 -6.22 -5.44
C ASP A 238 14.43 -5.74 -6.26
N THR A 239 14.65 -5.29 -7.48
CA THR A 239 13.62 -4.77 -8.39
C THR A 239 12.56 -5.81 -8.73
N ASN A 240 12.95 -7.06 -9.02
CA ASN A 240 11.98 -8.14 -9.28
C ASN A 240 11.15 -8.44 -8.02
N ARG A 241 11.76 -8.42 -6.84
CA ARG A 241 11.03 -8.59 -5.57
C ARG A 241 10.02 -7.46 -5.36
N ILE A 242 10.42 -6.20 -5.57
CA ILE A 242 9.54 -5.04 -5.49
C ILE A 242 8.37 -5.20 -6.47
N GLY A 243 8.62 -5.61 -7.71
CA GLY A 243 7.58 -5.90 -8.69
C GLY A 243 6.58 -6.94 -8.21
N ASN A 244 7.06 -8.06 -7.62
CA ASN A 244 6.18 -9.07 -7.05
C ASN A 244 5.35 -8.53 -5.88
N GLN A 245 5.95 -7.72 -4.99
CA GLN A 245 5.24 -7.06 -3.89
C GLN A 245 4.16 -6.11 -4.42
N GLN A 246 4.47 -5.29 -5.42
CA GLN A 246 3.51 -4.36 -6.03
C GLN A 246 2.34 -5.12 -6.67
N LYS A 247 2.59 -6.18 -7.45
CA LYS A 247 1.56 -7.03 -8.04
C LYS A 247 0.64 -7.65 -6.98
N LEU A 248 1.24 -8.16 -5.92
CA LEU A 248 0.50 -8.78 -4.82
C LEU A 248 -0.37 -7.75 -4.09
N ILE A 249 0.17 -6.56 -3.77
CA ILE A 249 -0.61 -5.50 -3.13
C ILE A 249 -1.73 -4.99 -4.07
N ALA A 250 -1.46 -4.82 -5.36
CA ALA A 250 -2.48 -4.45 -6.33
C ALA A 250 -3.61 -5.50 -6.40
N ALA A 251 -3.27 -6.78 -6.37
CA ALA A 251 -4.25 -7.86 -6.32
C ALA A 251 -5.03 -7.88 -5.00
N MET A 252 -4.37 -7.63 -3.85
CA MET A 252 -5.05 -7.47 -2.56
C MET A 252 -6.02 -6.28 -2.58
N VAL A 253 -5.60 -5.12 -3.10
CA VAL A 253 -6.46 -3.94 -3.22
C VAL A 253 -7.67 -4.27 -4.09
N ARG A 254 -7.47 -4.95 -5.23
CA ARG A 254 -8.56 -5.39 -6.11
C ARG A 254 -9.55 -6.31 -5.39
N GLU A 255 -9.05 -7.26 -4.59
CA GLU A 255 -9.89 -8.16 -3.80
C GLU A 255 -10.65 -7.42 -2.69
N VAL A 256 -9.98 -6.54 -1.94
CA VAL A 256 -10.61 -5.72 -0.88
C VAL A 256 -11.70 -4.80 -1.45
N LEU A 257 -11.46 -4.20 -2.63
CA LEU A 257 -12.44 -3.36 -3.33
C LEU A 257 -13.51 -4.18 -4.04
N SER A 258 -13.42 -5.50 -4.07
CA SER A 258 -14.44 -6.37 -4.68
C SER A 258 -15.77 -6.24 -3.96
N ARG A 259 -16.86 -6.43 -4.71
CA ARG A 259 -18.21 -6.42 -4.12
C ARG A 259 -18.37 -7.49 -3.03
N ASP A 260 -17.65 -8.60 -3.16
CA ASP A 260 -17.78 -9.73 -2.24
C ASP A 260 -17.26 -9.41 -0.82
N VAL A 261 -16.21 -8.61 -0.71
CA VAL A 261 -15.68 -8.14 0.59
C VAL A 261 -16.49 -6.94 1.09
N LEU A 262 -16.74 -5.93 0.24
CA LEU A 262 -17.40 -4.69 0.65
C LEU A 262 -18.87 -4.88 1.06
N THR A 263 -19.58 -5.83 0.43
CA THR A 263 -21.00 -6.09 0.74
C THR A 263 -21.20 -7.17 1.79
N ASN A 264 -20.15 -7.88 2.21
CA ASN A 264 -20.19 -8.90 3.26
C ASN A 264 -19.64 -8.34 4.59
N PRO A 265 -20.51 -7.95 5.54
CA PRO A 265 -20.07 -7.35 6.81
C PRO A 265 -19.12 -8.23 7.62
N GLN A 266 -19.27 -9.55 7.52
CA GLN A 266 -18.42 -10.50 8.25
C GLN A 266 -17.00 -10.55 7.64
N LYS A 267 -16.87 -10.61 6.32
CA LYS A 267 -15.57 -10.57 5.64
C LYS A 267 -14.87 -9.24 5.90
N LEU A 268 -15.59 -8.11 5.74
CA LEU A 268 -15.06 -6.78 6.00
C LEU A 268 -14.58 -6.65 7.46
N LEU A 269 -15.37 -7.10 8.43
CA LEU A 269 -14.98 -7.05 9.84
C LEU A 269 -13.78 -7.95 10.13
N SER A 270 -13.71 -9.14 9.53
CA SER A 270 -12.57 -10.05 9.65
C SER A 270 -11.31 -9.41 9.11
N PHE A 271 -11.38 -8.80 7.93
CA PHE A 271 -10.26 -8.08 7.32
C PHE A 271 -9.80 -6.91 8.20
N LEU A 272 -10.73 -6.04 8.65
CA LEU A 272 -10.39 -4.92 9.53
C LEU A 272 -9.79 -5.41 10.86
N SER A 273 -10.30 -6.51 11.43
CA SER A 273 -9.75 -7.08 12.65
C SER A 273 -8.34 -7.66 12.44
N ALA A 274 -8.11 -8.34 11.32
CA ALA A 274 -6.80 -8.86 10.97
C ALA A 274 -5.81 -7.70 10.70
N ALA A 275 -6.21 -6.72 9.90
CA ALA A 275 -5.39 -5.55 9.62
C ALA A 275 -5.02 -4.81 10.91
N THR A 276 -6.00 -4.45 11.75
CA THR A 276 -5.72 -3.71 13.00
C THR A 276 -4.93 -4.53 14.03
N GLY A 277 -5.10 -5.86 14.07
CA GLY A 277 -4.36 -6.74 14.99
C GLY A 277 -2.95 -7.12 14.54
N SER A 278 -2.56 -6.68 13.34
CA SER A 278 -1.31 -7.05 12.68
C SER A 278 -0.40 -5.88 12.40
N LEU A 279 -0.82 -4.67 12.79
CA LEU A 279 -0.11 -3.44 12.51
C LEU A 279 0.39 -2.80 13.80
N THR A 280 1.65 -2.41 13.80
CA THR A 280 2.12 -1.32 14.66
C THR A 280 1.94 -0.01 13.90
N ALA A 281 1.24 0.94 14.48
CA ALA A 281 0.92 2.22 13.84
C ALA A 281 1.24 3.40 14.75
N ASP A 282 1.28 4.60 14.18
CA ASP A 282 1.39 5.80 14.98
C ASP A 282 0.14 6.01 15.88
N SER A 283 0.32 6.75 16.97
CA SER A 283 -0.74 6.99 17.96
C SER A 283 -1.93 7.75 17.40
N GLU A 284 -1.75 8.53 16.33
CA GLU A 284 -2.78 9.32 15.66
C GLU A 284 -3.61 8.51 14.66
N MET A 285 -3.13 7.33 14.24
CA MET A 285 -3.86 6.39 13.39
C MET A 285 -5.01 5.75 14.18
N THR A 286 -6.05 6.52 14.42
CA THR A 286 -7.26 6.03 15.09
C THR A 286 -8.20 5.36 14.10
N LEU A 287 -9.11 4.51 14.61
CA LEU A 287 -10.15 3.92 13.77
C LEU A 287 -11.03 5.02 13.12
N GLY A 288 -11.24 6.15 13.81
CA GLY A 288 -11.97 7.30 13.27
C GLY A 288 -11.27 7.88 12.06
N ASN A 289 -9.96 8.15 12.16
CA ASN A 289 -9.15 8.67 11.05
C ASN A 289 -9.10 7.69 9.87
N MET A 290 -8.95 6.39 10.15
CA MET A 290 -8.96 5.35 9.12
C MET A 290 -10.31 5.23 8.41
N THR A 291 -11.41 5.28 9.16
CA THR A 291 -12.77 5.23 8.57
C THR A 291 -13.11 6.49 7.78
N GLY A 292 -12.72 7.66 8.27
CA GLY A 292 -12.88 8.93 7.56
C GLY A 292 -12.14 8.90 6.22
N LEU A 293 -10.87 8.48 6.24
CA LEU A 293 -10.05 8.35 5.04
C LEU A 293 -10.65 7.32 4.07
N ALA A 294 -11.03 6.13 4.54
CA ALA A 294 -11.66 5.09 3.72
C ALA A 294 -13.00 5.55 3.13
N TYR A 295 -13.81 6.29 3.89
CA TYR A 295 -15.07 6.86 3.39
C TYR A 295 -14.83 7.86 2.26
N ASN A 296 -13.82 8.70 2.38
CA ASN A 296 -13.48 9.68 1.34
C ASN A 296 -12.88 9.05 0.09
N LEU A 297 -12.22 7.89 0.23
CA LEU A 297 -11.68 7.10 -0.88
C LEU A 297 -12.68 6.13 -1.51
N ARG A 298 -13.92 6.00 -0.99
CA ARG A 298 -14.92 5.01 -1.44
C ARG A 298 -15.29 5.10 -2.93
N ASN A 299 -15.09 6.25 -3.55
CA ASN A 299 -15.41 6.51 -4.96
C ASN A 299 -14.16 6.54 -5.85
N ILE A 300 -12.97 6.24 -5.30
CA ILE A 300 -11.76 6.22 -6.10
C ILE A 300 -11.84 5.10 -7.15
N SER A 301 -11.47 5.42 -8.37
CA SER A 301 -11.34 4.40 -9.42
C SER A 301 -10.05 3.60 -9.21
N SER A 302 -10.10 2.31 -9.44
CA SER A 302 -8.91 1.43 -9.42
C SER A 302 -7.81 1.92 -10.37
N GLY A 303 -8.17 2.52 -11.50
CA GLY A 303 -7.23 3.17 -12.42
C GLY A 303 -6.49 4.38 -11.83
N ASN A 304 -7.01 4.97 -10.75
CA ASN A 304 -6.38 6.09 -10.05
C ASN A 304 -5.52 5.65 -8.84
N ILE A 305 -5.33 4.34 -8.66
CA ILE A 305 -4.42 3.77 -7.66
C ILE A 305 -3.20 3.26 -8.40
N THR A 306 -2.07 3.98 -8.30
CA THR A 306 -0.87 3.74 -9.08
C THR A 306 0.25 3.20 -8.21
N PHE A 307 0.98 2.24 -8.75
CA PHE A 307 2.17 1.65 -8.16
C PHE A 307 3.39 2.01 -9.00
N MET A 308 4.47 2.39 -8.34
CA MET A 308 5.74 2.65 -8.99
C MET A 308 6.91 2.38 -8.06
N THR A 309 8.08 2.16 -8.64
CA THR A 309 9.34 2.20 -7.91
C THR A 309 9.99 3.54 -8.16
N ILE A 310 10.56 4.16 -7.12
CA ILE A 310 11.29 5.42 -7.31
C ILE A 310 12.37 5.23 -8.37
N PRO A 311 12.52 6.12 -9.33
CA PRO A 311 13.54 6.01 -10.40
C PRO A 311 14.95 5.94 -9.82
N PHE A 312 15.71 4.91 -10.23
CA PHE A 312 17.05 4.66 -9.73
C PHE A 312 17.97 4.12 -10.83
N ALA A 313 19.27 4.18 -10.57
CA ALA A 313 20.32 3.57 -11.38
C ALA A 313 21.31 2.82 -10.46
N PRO A 314 22.11 1.88 -10.99
CA PRO A 314 23.20 1.27 -10.22
C PRO A 314 24.14 2.33 -9.67
N ALA A 315 24.50 2.23 -8.40
CA ALA A 315 25.41 3.17 -7.77
C ALA A 315 26.82 3.07 -8.37
N LYS A 316 27.46 4.21 -8.60
CA LYS A 316 28.82 4.24 -9.15
C LYS A 316 29.86 3.64 -8.19
N SER A 317 29.59 3.74 -6.90
CA SER A 317 30.47 3.26 -5.83
C SER A 317 30.40 1.75 -5.62
N ASP A 318 29.23 1.14 -5.83
CA ASP A 318 28.98 -0.30 -5.66
C ASP A 318 27.82 -0.73 -6.58
N PRO A 319 28.05 -1.57 -7.60
CA PRO A 319 27.03 -2.01 -8.53
C PRO A 319 25.91 -2.86 -7.88
N ASN A 320 26.11 -3.34 -6.63
CA ASN A 320 25.08 -4.03 -5.86
C ASN A 320 24.16 -3.05 -5.08
N ARG A 321 24.37 -1.75 -5.24
CA ARG A 321 23.59 -0.67 -4.63
C ARG A 321 22.96 0.18 -5.72
N VAL A 322 21.98 0.98 -5.33
CA VAL A 322 21.31 1.89 -6.25
C VAL A 322 21.35 3.32 -5.72
N GLU A 323 21.38 4.26 -6.61
CA GLU A 323 21.24 5.70 -6.35
C GLU A 323 20.01 6.21 -7.08
N TRP A 324 19.28 7.13 -6.47
CA TRP A 324 18.15 7.77 -7.10
C TRP A 324 18.62 8.68 -8.25
N THR A 325 17.84 8.72 -9.31
CA THR A 325 18.14 9.57 -10.47
C THR A 325 17.44 10.93 -10.33
N SER A 326 17.73 11.86 -11.24
CA SER A 326 17.04 13.16 -11.28
C SER A 326 15.53 13.05 -11.53
N GLU A 327 15.07 11.95 -12.14
CA GLU A 327 13.63 11.68 -12.25
C GLU A 327 13.01 11.39 -10.88
N ALA A 328 13.77 10.82 -9.95
CA ALA A 328 13.30 10.62 -8.57
C ALA A 328 13.06 11.95 -7.86
N ASP A 329 13.92 12.95 -8.07
CA ASP A 329 13.74 14.28 -7.52
C ASP A 329 12.42 14.92 -8.02
N ALA A 330 12.10 14.70 -9.30
CA ALA A 330 10.84 15.16 -9.87
C ALA A 330 9.63 14.46 -9.26
N VAL A 331 9.69 13.13 -9.05
CA VAL A 331 8.63 12.37 -8.38
C VAL A 331 8.37 12.93 -6.97
N TRP A 332 9.42 13.07 -6.16
CA TRP A 332 9.28 13.59 -4.80
C TRP A 332 8.77 15.04 -4.78
N SER A 333 9.29 15.89 -5.66
CA SER A 333 8.84 17.27 -5.78
C SER A 333 7.36 17.37 -6.17
N ASN A 334 6.90 16.52 -7.09
CA ASN A 334 5.49 16.45 -7.47
C ASN A 334 4.62 16.04 -6.28
N MET A 335 4.99 15.00 -5.54
CA MET A 335 4.25 14.54 -4.36
C MET A 335 4.22 15.59 -3.24
N VAL A 336 5.33 16.31 -2.99
CA VAL A 336 5.38 17.42 -2.02
C VAL A 336 4.38 18.52 -2.37
N ASN A 337 4.18 18.78 -3.68
CA ASN A 337 3.25 19.79 -4.18
C ASN A 337 1.84 19.25 -4.47
N ASP A 338 1.55 18.01 -4.06
CA ASP A 338 0.28 17.31 -4.34
C ASP A 338 -0.07 17.24 -5.85
N LEU A 339 0.95 17.11 -6.69
CA LEU A 339 0.83 16.86 -8.13
C LEU A 339 0.96 15.36 -8.40
N PRO A 340 0.46 14.85 -9.56
CA PRO A 340 0.70 13.47 -9.96
C PRO A 340 2.20 13.13 -9.96
N ALA A 341 2.60 12.05 -9.33
CA ALA A 341 4.02 11.68 -9.14
C ALA A 341 4.82 11.63 -10.44
N LEU A 342 4.20 11.15 -11.52
CA LEU A 342 4.80 11.09 -12.87
C LEU A 342 4.61 12.38 -13.71
N GLY A 343 4.05 13.44 -13.12
CA GLY A 343 3.63 14.62 -13.84
C GLY A 343 2.25 14.45 -14.51
N GLU A 344 1.75 15.49 -15.17
CA GLU A 344 0.50 15.39 -15.92
C GLU A 344 0.65 14.36 -17.04
N ALA A 345 -0.31 13.42 -17.11
CA ALA A 345 -0.44 12.56 -18.27
C ALA A 345 -0.58 13.44 -19.53
N PRO A 346 0.07 13.11 -20.64
CA PRO A 346 -0.11 13.88 -21.87
C PRO A 346 -1.60 13.91 -22.20
N THR A 347 -2.17 15.11 -22.23
CA THR A 347 -3.59 15.32 -22.58
C THR A 347 -3.82 14.59 -23.90
N PRO A 348 -4.77 13.65 -23.98
CA PRO A 348 -5.05 12.97 -25.24
C PRO A 348 -5.38 14.05 -26.27
N THR A 349 -4.55 14.16 -27.31
CA THR A 349 -4.83 15.03 -28.44
C THR A 349 -6.24 14.70 -28.91
N PRO A 350 -7.18 15.65 -28.99
CA PRO A 350 -8.54 15.34 -29.38
C PRO A 350 -8.45 14.68 -30.77
N THR A 351 -8.80 13.39 -30.81
CA THR A 351 -8.97 12.67 -32.05
C THR A 351 -9.99 13.45 -32.86
N ALA A 352 -9.54 13.96 -34.02
CA ALA A 352 -10.40 14.75 -34.90
C ALA A 352 -11.71 13.99 -35.10
N THR A 353 -12.79 14.58 -34.61
CA THR A 353 -14.15 14.07 -34.80
C THR A 353 -14.37 13.99 -36.30
N THR A 354 -14.39 12.78 -36.82
CA THR A 354 -14.76 12.54 -38.20
C THR A 354 -16.23 12.93 -38.30
N GLU A 355 -16.48 14.00 -39.00
CA GLU A 355 -17.83 14.52 -39.33
C GLU A 355 -18.67 13.39 -39.93
N PRO A 356 -19.95 13.18 -39.52
CA PRO A 356 -20.77 12.13 -40.09
C PRO A 356 -20.99 12.39 -41.58
N PRO A 357 -20.84 11.41 -42.47
CA PRO A 357 -21.13 11.60 -43.88
C PRO A 357 -22.62 11.86 -44.11
N ALA A 358 -22.91 12.85 -44.97
CA ALA A 358 -24.25 13.20 -45.38
C ALA A 358 -25.00 12.00 -46.01
N PRO A 359 -26.32 11.89 -45.81
CA PRO A 359 -27.10 10.77 -46.36
C PRO A 359 -27.33 10.92 -47.87
N GLY A 360 -26.77 9.98 -48.62
CA GLY A 360 -27.09 9.88 -50.04
C GLY A 360 -26.01 9.24 -50.91
N ALA A 361 -25.97 7.91 -50.95
CA ALA A 361 -25.68 7.10 -52.15
C ALA A 361 -25.66 5.62 -51.78
N THR A 362 -26.66 4.88 -52.24
CA THR A 362 -26.74 3.43 -52.23
C THR A 362 -25.70 2.87 -53.22
N ALA A 363 -24.62 2.33 -52.73
CA ALA A 363 -23.71 1.49 -53.52
C ALA A 363 -23.59 0.13 -52.83
N THR A 364 -24.19 -0.87 -53.41
CA THR A 364 -24.04 -2.29 -53.08
C THR A 364 -22.65 -2.74 -53.54
N THR A 365 -21.72 -2.85 -52.60
CA THR A 365 -20.44 -3.55 -52.80
C THR A 365 -20.51 -4.95 -52.22
N PRO A 366 -19.93 -6.00 -52.88
CA PRO A 366 -19.91 -7.37 -52.41
C PRO A 366 -19.15 -7.47 -51.06
N VAL A 367 -19.73 -8.20 -50.11
CA VAL A 367 -19.10 -8.51 -48.83
C VAL A 367 -17.91 -9.46 -49.09
N GLU A 368 -16.71 -8.98 -48.99
CA GLU A 368 -15.50 -9.82 -48.86
C GLU A 368 -15.55 -10.61 -47.55
N PRO A 369 -15.08 -11.87 -47.56
CA PRO A 369 -15.05 -12.66 -46.34
C PRO A 369 -14.14 -11.99 -45.30
N VAL A 370 -14.74 -11.67 -44.16
CA VAL A 370 -14.00 -11.10 -42.99
C VAL A 370 -13.03 -12.19 -42.52
N THR A 371 -11.74 -11.98 -42.75
CA THR A 371 -10.69 -12.74 -42.05
C THR A 371 -10.86 -12.54 -40.55
N PRO A 372 -10.75 -13.61 -39.72
CA PRO A 372 -10.75 -13.44 -38.27
C PRO A 372 -9.66 -12.44 -37.87
N VAL A 373 -10.04 -11.32 -37.25
CA VAL A 373 -9.09 -10.38 -36.68
C VAL A 373 -8.46 -11.10 -35.51
N GLU A 374 -7.18 -11.41 -35.61
CA GLU A 374 -6.38 -11.90 -34.50
C GLU A 374 -6.48 -10.87 -33.37
N PRO A 375 -6.84 -11.27 -32.12
CA PRO A 375 -6.96 -10.31 -31.02
C PRO A 375 -5.62 -9.57 -30.85
N ALA A 376 -5.67 -8.25 -30.75
CA ALA A 376 -4.49 -7.44 -30.50
C ALA A 376 -3.76 -7.94 -29.25
N PRO A 377 -2.41 -7.96 -29.26
CA PRO A 377 -1.64 -8.36 -28.08
C PRO A 377 -2.04 -7.52 -26.86
N VAL A 378 -2.33 -8.17 -25.74
CA VAL A 378 -2.61 -7.48 -24.48
C VAL A 378 -1.33 -6.76 -24.05
N GLU A 379 -1.39 -5.43 -23.93
CA GLU A 379 -0.27 -4.64 -23.41
C GLU A 379 -0.10 -4.95 -21.93
N THR A 380 1.09 -5.39 -21.51
CA THR A 380 1.42 -5.71 -20.13
C THR A 380 2.43 -4.71 -19.59
N LYS A 381 2.19 -4.21 -18.36
CA LYS A 381 3.12 -3.36 -17.63
C LYS A 381 4.08 -4.18 -16.78
N LYS A 382 5.36 -3.80 -16.78
CA LYS A 382 6.39 -4.51 -16.02
C LYS A 382 6.53 -3.95 -14.61
N ALA A 383 5.81 -4.53 -13.66
CA ALA A 383 5.87 -4.13 -12.24
C ALA A 383 7.32 -4.14 -11.69
N GLY A 384 7.63 -3.18 -10.83
CA GLY A 384 8.99 -2.93 -10.32
C GLY A 384 9.86 -2.06 -11.24
N HIS A 385 9.54 -1.98 -12.53
CA HIS A 385 10.28 -1.20 -13.54
C HIS A 385 9.44 -0.06 -14.12
N GLU A 386 8.15 -0.29 -14.32
CA GLU A 386 7.21 0.66 -14.90
C GLU A 386 6.11 0.96 -13.89
N ALA A 387 5.60 2.17 -13.93
CA ALA A 387 4.40 2.50 -13.17
C ALA A 387 3.18 1.84 -13.80
N PHE A 388 2.28 1.34 -12.95
CA PHE A 388 1.03 0.70 -13.36
C PHE A 388 -0.08 0.99 -12.35
N SER A 389 -1.32 0.95 -12.81
CA SER A 389 -2.51 1.06 -11.97
C SER A 389 -3.06 -0.31 -11.58
N VAL A 390 -4.02 -0.33 -10.65
CA VAL A 390 -4.73 -1.57 -10.28
C VAL A 390 -5.43 -2.21 -11.48
N ASP A 391 -5.85 -1.41 -12.47
CA ASP A 391 -6.56 -1.88 -13.67
C ASP A 391 -5.61 -2.39 -14.77
N ASP A 392 -4.32 -2.06 -14.70
CA ASP A 392 -3.36 -2.50 -15.71
C ASP A 392 -3.10 -4.00 -15.62
N THR A 393 -2.88 -4.62 -16.78
CA THR A 393 -2.43 -6.00 -16.85
C THR A 393 -0.93 -6.07 -16.65
N THR A 394 -0.50 -6.80 -15.62
CA THR A 394 0.94 -7.01 -15.33
C THR A 394 1.42 -8.41 -15.75
N ASP A 395 0.51 -9.35 -15.86
CA ASP A 395 0.80 -10.75 -16.23
C ASP A 395 -0.33 -11.31 -17.09
N VAL A 396 0.01 -12.22 -18.00
CA VAL A 396 -0.94 -12.96 -18.84
C VAL A 396 -0.83 -14.44 -18.50
N CYS A 397 -1.96 -15.04 -18.20
CA CYS A 397 -2.11 -16.49 -17.97
C CYS A 397 -2.63 -17.22 -19.20
#